data_c272e4f2f30ab64a80a1b16ad31f9b15
#
_entry.id   c272e4f2f30ab64a80a1b16ad31f9b15
#
_cell.length_a   1.000
_cell.length_b   1.000
_cell.length_c   1.000
_cell.angle_alpha   90.00
_cell.angle_beta   90.00
_cell.angle_gamma   90.00
#
_symmetry.space_group_name_H-M   'P 1'
#
loop_
_entity.id
_entity.type
_entity.pdbx_description
1 polymer ?
#
loop_
_entity_poly.entity_id
_entity_poly.type
_entity_poly.pdbx_seq_one_letter_code
_entity_poly.pdbx_strand_id
1 'polypeptide(L)'
;VRAPFSIKQASLFNATVGVATQTYTGKALTPKPTVTLSGYGTLREGTDYTVACGSNVNVGTGSVTIIGAGNYTGSRKATFKIEPKPGASTGGGSGSSTAPSGVAMHRLYNPNSGEHFYTASAHERDSLRRAGWKYEGVGWTAPASSRTPVYRLYSGTDHHYTASAAERDMLVRAGWKYEGVGWYSDDAKGVPLYRQFNPNVNPGAPRNNSGSHNYTTSRAEHDHLVRAGWRGEGIGWYGM
;
A
#
# COMPACT_ATOMS: atom_id res chain seq x y z
N VAL A 1 -26.30 -18.08 -43.21
CA VAL A 1 -25.21 -17.30 -42.60
C VAL A 1 -25.57 -17.09 -41.16
N ARG A 2 -24.80 -17.66 -40.18
CA ARG A 2 -24.97 -17.37 -38.76
C ARG A 2 -24.23 -16.08 -38.45
N ALA A 3 -24.93 -15.05 -38.00
CA ALA A 3 -24.26 -13.83 -37.49
C ALA A 3 -23.56 -14.17 -36.17
N PRO A 4 -22.27 -13.82 -36.01
CA PRO A 4 -21.58 -13.96 -34.73
C PRO A 4 -22.24 -13.03 -33.71
N PHE A 5 -22.61 -13.53 -32.54
CA PHE A 5 -23.00 -12.68 -31.44
C PHE A 5 -21.89 -12.66 -30.40
N SER A 6 -21.69 -11.52 -29.77
CA SER A 6 -20.70 -11.31 -28.75
C SER A 6 -21.39 -11.05 -27.40
N ILE A 7 -21.01 -11.79 -26.36
CA ILE A 7 -21.48 -11.55 -25.00
C ILE A 7 -20.53 -10.52 -24.38
N LYS A 8 -21.05 -9.33 -24.09
CA LYS A 8 -20.29 -8.30 -23.37
C LYS A 8 -20.28 -8.64 -21.88
N GLN A 9 -19.09 -8.75 -21.29
CA GLN A 9 -18.95 -8.96 -19.85
C GLN A 9 -19.50 -7.77 -19.05
N ALA A 10 -20.17 -8.06 -17.93
CA ALA A 10 -20.63 -7.04 -17.00
C ALA A 10 -19.48 -6.58 -16.09
N SER A 11 -19.37 -5.27 -15.85
CA SER A 11 -18.32 -4.70 -15.02
C SER A 11 -18.65 -4.76 -13.54
N LEU A 12 -17.73 -5.23 -12.71
CA LEU A 12 -17.82 -5.21 -11.24
C LEU A 12 -17.58 -3.84 -10.62
N PHE A 13 -17.35 -2.81 -11.42
CA PHE A 13 -17.06 -1.46 -10.91
C PHE A 13 -18.14 -0.94 -9.94
N ASN A 14 -19.42 -1.21 -10.22
CA ASN A 14 -20.56 -0.81 -9.40
C ASN A 14 -21.09 -1.94 -8.48
N ALA A 15 -20.34 -3.04 -8.33
CA ALA A 15 -20.77 -4.11 -7.44
C ALA A 15 -20.75 -3.66 -5.97
N THR A 16 -21.74 -4.03 -5.21
CA THR A 16 -21.76 -3.90 -3.74
C THR A 16 -21.09 -5.14 -3.15
N VAL A 17 -20.09 -4.92 -2.30
CA VAL A 17 -19.34 -6.00 -1.65
C VAL A 17 -19.51 -5.87 -0.14
N GLY A 18 -20.23 -6.81 0.46
CA GLY A 18 -20.37 -6.95 1.90
C GLY A 18 -19.36 -7.97 2.43
N VAL A 19 -18.65 -7.61 3.49
CA VAL A 19 -17.74 -8.53 4.21
C VAL A 19 -18.07 -8.44 5.69
N ALA A 20 -18.41 -9.57 6.30
CA ALA A 20 -18.70 -9.62 7.74
C ALA A 20 -17.44 -9.28 8.56
N THR A 21 -17.64 -8.65 9.71
CA THR A 21 -16.61 -8.47 10.74
C THR A 21 -16.02 -9.83 11.10
N GLN A 22 -14.70 -9.90 11.21
CA GLN A 22 -13.96 -11.12 11.58
C GLN A 22 -13.37 -10.97 12.97
N THR A 23 -13.13 -12.10 13.63
CA THR A 23 -12.41 -12.14 14.90
C THR A 23 -10.95 -12.45 14.66
N TYR A 24 -10.06 -11.74 15.34
CA TYR A 24 -8.61 -11.99 15.31
C TYR A 24 -8.27 -13.41 15.74
N THR A 25 -7.46 -14.10 14.92
CA THR A 25 -7.04 -15.48 15.16
C THR A 25 -5.53 -15.65 15.29
N GLY A 26 -4.75 -14.57 15.08
CA GLY A 26 -3.28 -14.63 14.96
C GLY A 26 -2.79 -15.18 13.62
N LYS A 27 -3.70 -15.53 12.70
CA LYS A 27 -3.40 -16.02 11.36
C LYS A 27 -4.09 -15.16 10.32
N ALA A 28 -3.63 -15.23 9.06
CA ALA A 28 -4.27 -14.54 7.96
C ALA A 28 -5.75 -14.96 7.81
N LEU A 29 -6.65 -13.99 7.76
CA LEU A 29 -8.08 -14.20 7.60
C LEU A 29 -8.46 -14.13 6.13
N THR A 30 -9.27 -15.08 5.69
CA THR A 30 -9.79 -15.18 4.32
C THR A 30 -11.32 -15.18 4.35
N PRO A 31 -11.96 -14.02 4.66
CA PRO A 31 -13.40 -13.94 4.75
C PRO A 31 -14.04 -14.15 3.38
N LYS A 32 -15.26 -14.72 3.38
CA LYS A 32 -16.08 -14.87 2.18
C LYS A 32 -16.97 -13.63 2.01
N PRO A 33 -16.77 -12.82 0.98
CA PRO A 33 -17.61 -11.67 0.70
C PRO A 33 -18.95 -12.06 0.10
N THR A 34 -19.96 -11.25 0.33
CA THR A 34 -21.21 -11.27 -0.47
C THR A 34 -21.09 -10.19 -1.52
N VAL A 35 -21.22 -10.57 -2.80
CA VAL A 35 -21.10 -9.65 -3.93
C VAL A 35 -22.44 -9.57 -4.66
N THR A 36 -22.99 -8.36 -4.78
CA THR A 36 -24.22 -8.11 -5.54
C THR A 36 -23.98 -7.08 -6.63
N LEU A 37 -24.59 -7.28 -7.78
CA LEU A 37 -24.52 -6.34 -8.89
C LEU A 37 -25.95 -6.02 -9.35
N SER A 38 -26.25 -4.73 -9.45
CA SER A 38 -27.58 -4.27 -9.90
C SER A 38 -27.93 -4.85 -11.27
N GLY A 39 -29.12 -5.41 -11.39
CA GLY A 39 -29.59 -6.10 -12.61
C GLY A 39 -29.13 -7.55 -12.76
N TYR A 40 -28.16 -8.02 -11.91
CA TYR A 40 -27.61 -9.38 -12.00
C TYR A 40 -27.81 -10.19 -10.70
N GLY A 41 -28.18 -9.52 -9.59
CA GLY A 41 -28.38 -10.17 -8.30
C GLY A 41 -27.08 -10.50 -7.57
N THR A 42 -27.11 -11.58 -6.77
CA THR A 42 -25.94 -12.05 -5.99
C THR A 42 -25.06 -12.94 -6.85
N LEU A 43 -23.80 -12.59 -6.92
CA LEU A 43 -22.78 -13.30 -7.71
C LEU A 43 -22.16 -14.46 -6.93
N ARG A 44 -21.62 -15.46 -7.62
CA ARG A 44 -21.05 -16.68 -7.07
C ARG A 44 -19.53 -16.67 -7.15
N GLU A 45 -18.87 -16.86 -5.99
CA GLU A 45 -17.43 -17.06 -5.93
C GLU A 45 -17.01 -18.33 -6.70
N GLY A 46 -15.90 -18.24 -7.42
CA GLY A 46 -15.36 -19.33 -8.25
C GLY A 46 -15.98 -19.42 -9.65
N THR A 47 -17.15 -18.80 -9.90
CA THR A 47 -17.82 -18.77 -11.22
C THR A 47 -17.85 -17.35 -11.78
N ASP A 48 -18.38 -16.42 -11.01
CA ASP A 48 -18.60 -15.03 -11.42
C ASP A 48 -17.47 -14.10 -10.98
N TYR A 49 -16.77 -14.48 -9.90
CA TYR A 49 -15.61 -13.75 -9.40
C TYR A 49 -14.66 -14.65 -8.59
N THR A 50 -13.46 -14.16 -8.38
CA THR A 50 -12.49 -14.71 -7.42
C THR A 50 -12.16 -13.67 -6.34
N VAL A 51 -11.64 -14.13 -5.18
CA VAL A 51 -11.30 -13.28 -4.05
C VAL A 51 -9.79 -13.32 -3.82
N ALA A 52 -9.15 -12.15 -3.82
CA ALA A 52 -7.80 -11.97 -3.31
C ALA A 52 -7.86 -11.27 -1.96
N CYS A 53 -7.34 -11.91 -0.92
CA CYS A 53 -7.29 -11.36 0.43
C CYS A 53 -6.00 -10.56 0.64
N GLY A 54 -6.09 -9.45 1.41
CA GLY A 54 -4.92 -8.79 1.98
C GLY A 54 -4.24 -9.66 3.04
N SER A 55 -3.26 -9.11 3.75
CA SER A 55 -2.59 -9.83 4.85
C SER A 55 -3.54 -10.22 5.99
N ASN A 56 -4.51 -9.36 6.30
CA ASN A 56 -5.64 -9.60 7.20
C ASN A 56 -5.29 -10.34 8.51
N VAL A 57 -4.10 -10.08 9.08
CA VAL A 57 -3.62 -10.81 10.27
C VAL A 57 -3.96 -10.07 11.55
N ASN A 58 -3.88 -8.73 11.55
CA ASN A 58 -3.97 -7.93 12.77
C ASN A 58 -5.39 -7.41 13.03
N VAL A 59 -5.69 -7.15 14.32
CA VAL A 59 -6.88 -6.39 14.72
C VAL A 59 -6.88 -5.03 14.02
N GLY A 60 -8.06 -4.57 13.55
CA GLY A 60 -8.23 -3.31 12.83
C GLY A 60 -9.00 -3.48 11.54
N THR A 61 -8.46 -3.00 10.42
CA THR A 61 -9.12 -3.05 9.12
C THR A 61 -8.43 -4.05 8.20
N GLY A 62 -9.17 -5.09 7.79
CA GLY A 62 -8.78 -6.02 6.74
C GLY A 62 -9.30 -5.60 5.37
N SER A 63 -8.82 -6.25 4.31
CA SER A 63 -9.29 -5.99 2.96
C SER A 63 -9.40 -7.25 2.10
N VAL A 64 -10.35 -7.23 1.17
CA VAL A 64 -10.48 -8.20 0.08
C VAL A 64 -10.58 -7.48 -1.25
N THR A 65 -10.10 -8.10 -2.31
CA THR A 65 -10.29 -7.63 -3.68
C THR A 65 -11.06 -8.69 -4.45
N ILE A 66 -12.20 -8.29 -4.99
CA ILE A 66 -13.04 -9.11 -5.86
C ILE A 66 -12.53 -8.90 -7.28
N ILE A 67 -12.31 -9.98 -8.02
CA ILE A 67 -11.83 -9.96 -9.40
C ILE A 67 -12.84 -10.72 -10.25
N GLY A 68 -13.41 -10.07 -11.26
CA GLY A 68 -14.41 -10.65 -12.16
C GLY A 68 -13.87 -11.87 -12.91
N ALA A 69 -14.74 -12.85 -13.07
CA ALA A 69 -14.49 -14.09 -13.82
C ALA A 69 -15.70 -14.44 -14.68
N GLY A 70 -15.54 -15.33 -15.64
CA GLY A 70 -16.62 -15.77 -16.53
C GLY A 70 -17.26 -14.60 -17.30
N ASN A 71 -18.53 -14.32 -17.01
CA ASN A 71 -19.30 -13.25 -17.64
C ASN A 71 -19.07 -11.86 -17.02
N TYR A 72 -18.14 -11.74 -16.08
CA TYR A 72 -17.85 -10.49 -15.35
C TYR A 72 -16.39 -10.06 -15.52
N THR A 73 -16.15 -8.76 -15.47
CA THR A 73 -14.83 -8.17 -15.65
C THR A 73 -14.57 -7.04 -14.65
N GLY A 74 -13.29 -6.68 -14.49
CA GLY A 74 -12.86 -5.63 -13.56
C GLY A 74 -12.62 -6.16 -12.15
N SER A 75 -12.26 -5.27 -11.25
CA SER A 75 -12.01 -5.59 -9.84
C SER A 75 -12.62 -4.56 -8.91
N ARG A 76 -12.92 -4.99 -7.67
CA ARG A 76 -13.40 -4.10 -6.61
C ARG A 76 -12.80 -4.47 -5.27
N LYS A 77 -12.22 -3.50 -4.59
CA LYS A 77 -11.69 -3.65 -3.24
C LYS A 77 -12.80 -3.32 -2.22
N ALA A 78 -12.89 -4.11 -1.17
CA ALA A 78 -13.71 -3.84 0.00
C ALA A 78 -12.88 -4.03 1.28
N THR A 79 -13.30 -3.36 2.36
CA THR A 79 -12.67 -3.47 3.68
C THR A 79 -13.65 -4.05 4.68
N PHE A 80 -13.13 -4.65 5.75
CA PHE A 80 -13.92 -5.20 6.85
C PHE A 80 -13.18 -5.02 8.17
N LYS A 81 -13.90 -5.13 9.28
CA LYS A 81 -13.33 -4.99 10.62
C LYS A 81 -12.79 -6.34 11.11
N ILE A 82 -11.62 -6.32 11.74
CA ILE A 82 -11.04 -7.46 12.49
C ILE A 82 -11.05 -7.06 13.96
N GLU A 83 -11.88 -7.71 14.75
CA GLU A 83 -12.05 -7.45 16.19
C GLU A 83 -11.17 -8.37 17.04
N PRO A 84 -10.79 -7.93 18.25
CA PRO A 84 -10.11 -8.80 19.20
C PRO A 84 -10.94 -10.06 19.50
N LYS A 85 -10.27 -11.17 19.84
CA LYS A 85 -10.98 -12.39 20.28
C LYS A 85 -11.79 -12.11 21.56
N PRO A 86 -13.09 -12.48 21.61
CA PRO A 86 -13.87 -12.37 22.83
C PRO A 86 -13.21 -13.18 23.99
N GLY A 87 -13.04 -12.55 25.14
CA GLY A 87 -12.38 -13.15 26.30
C GLY A 87 -10.91 -12.76 26.49
N ALA A 88 -10.30 -11.98 25.61
CA ALA A 88 -9.12 -11.21 25.96
C ALA A 88 -9.57 -10.03 26.82
N SER A 89 -9.67 -10.27 28.14
CA SER A 89 -10.13 -9.33 29.16
C SER A 89 -9.38 -7.99 29.03
N THR A 90 -10.14 -6.93 28.77
CA THR A 90 -9.69 -5.57 29.10
C THR A 90 -9.81 -5.39 30.62
N GLY A 91 -8.95 -6.14 31.34
CA GLY A 91 -8.78 -5.89 32.76
C GLY A 91 -8.07 -4.55 32.93
N GLY A 92 -8.79 -3.57 33.47
CA GLY A 92 -8.19 -2.32 33.93
C GLY A 92 -7.11 -2.61 34.96
N GLY A 93 -5.90 -2.22 34.67
CA GLY A 93 -4.71 -2.36 35.52
C GLY A 93 -3.57 -1.61 34.87
N SER A 94 -3.30 -0.44 35.38
CA SER A 94 -2.01 0.28 35.44
C SER A 94 -0.86 -0.28 34.58
N GLY A 95 -0.46 0.48 33.58
CA GLY A 95 0.94 0.58 33.14
C GLY A 95 1.58 -0.67 32.55
N SER A 96 1.14 -1.11 31.36
CA SER A 96 2.04 -1.82 30.45
C SER A 96 1.90 -1.18 29.08
N SER A 97 2.95 -0.50 28.64
CA SER A 97 3.08 0.01 27.30
C SER A 97 3.04 -1.16 26.33
N THR A 98 1.85 -1.50 25.82
CA THR A 98 1.78 -2.29 24.58
C THR A 98 2.38 -1.42 23.50
N ALA A 99 3.64 -1.72 23.12
CA ALA A 99 4.26 -1.13 21.96
C ALA A 99 3.28 -1.25 20.79
N PRO A 100 3.00 -0.17 20.05
CA PRO A 100 2.08 -0.22 18.94
C PRO A 100 2.54 -1.30 17.97
N SER A 101 1.61 -2.17 17.54
CA SER A 101 1.94 -3.22 16.58
C SER A 101 2.44 -2.57 15.29
N GLY A 102 3.70 -2.86 14.94
CA GLY A 102 4.34 -2.28 13.78
C GLY A 102 4.03 -3.05 12.50
N VAL A 103 4.05 -2.35 11.38
CA VAL A 103 3.91 -2.88 10.03
C VAL A 103 5.26 -2.77 9.33
N ALA A 104 5.79 -3.89 8.83
CA ALA A 104 7.05 -3.90 8.10
C ALA A 104 6.90 -3.17 6.76
N MET A 105 7.74 -2.16 6.52
CA MET A 105 7.80 -1.42 5.27
C MET A 105 8.89 -2.00 4.37
N HIS A 106 8.47 -2.66 3.30
CA HIS A 106 9.35 -3.28 2.31
C HIS A 106 9.95 -2.22 1.40
N ARG A 107 11.26 -2.30 1.16
CA ARG A 107 11.98 -1.47 0.21
C ARG A 107 12.38 -2.29 -1.02
N LEU A 108 12.09 -1.76 -2.20
CA LEU A 108 12.43 -2.37 -3.49
C LEU A 108 13.11 -1.34 -4.39
N TYR A 109 14.03 -1.81 -5.21
CA TYR A 109 14.77 -1.01 -6.18
C TYR A 109 14.47 -1.48 -7.60
N ASN A 110 14.11 -0.55 -8.47
CA ASN A 110 13.93 -0.82 -9.90
C ASN A 110 15.26 -0.65 -10.64
N PRO A 111 15.91 -1.73 -11.13
CA PRO A 111 17.18 -1.60 -11.83
C PRO A 111 17.08 -0.92 -13.20
N ASN A 112 15.87 -0.76 -13.74
CA ASN A 112 15.64 -0.12 -15.04
C ASN A 112 15.45 1.39 -14.91
N SER A 113 14.65 1.86 -13.92
CA SER A 113 14.40 3.29 -13.71
C SER A 113 15.30 3.92 -12.64
N GLY A 114 15.83 3.13 -11.70
CA GLY A 114 16.53 3.63 -10.52
C GLY A 114 15.61 4.06 -9.37
N GLU A 115 14.31 3.84 -9.50
CA GLU A 115 13.31 4.17 -8.50
C GLU A 115 13.45 3.27 -7.26
N HIS A 116 13.29 3.86 -6.06
CA HIS A 116 13.03 3.13 -4.84
C HIS A 116 11.54 3.17 -4.50
N PHE A 117 10.96 2.00 -4.33
CA PHE A 117 9.54 1.82 -4.01
C PHE A 117 9.38 1.26 -2.60
N TYR A 118 8.37 1.76 -1.90
CA TYR A 118 8.09 1.39 -0.51
C TYR A 118 6.65 0.94 -0.35
N THR A 119 6.45 -0.18 0.33
CA THR A 119 5.11 -0.74 0.54
C THR A 119 5.00 -1.57 1.81
N ALA A 120 3.83 -1.53 2.43
CA ALA A 120 3.43 -2.45 3.50
C ALA A 120 2.86 -3.78 2.95
N SER A 121 2.58 -3.84 1.65
CA SER A 121 1.92 -4.99 1.02
C SER A 121 2.94 -6.05 0.59
N ALA A 122 2.91 -7.20 1.24
CA ALA A 122 3.71 -8.36 0.81
C ALA A 122 3.35 -8.81 -0.62
N HIS A 123 2.08 -8.70 -1.01
CA HIS A 123 1.64 -9.03 -2.37
C HIS A 123 2.26 -8.08 -3.41
N GLU A 124 2.26 -6.76 -3.15
CA GLU A 124 2.86 -5.76 -4.04
C GLU A 124 4.37 -5.97 -4.14
N ARG A 125 5.07 -6.18 -3.01
CA ARG A 125 6.49 -6.58 -2.96
C ARG A 125 6.76 -7.79 -3.86
N ASP A 126 5.99 -8.87 -3.72
CA ASP A 126 6.23 -10.11 -4.45
C ASP A 126 5.89 -9.97 -5.94
N SER A 127 4.92 -9.14 -6.29
CA SER A 127 4.60 -8.81 -7.68
C SER A 127 5.71 -8.01 -8.35
N LEU A 128 6.26 -7.02 -7.68
CA LEU A 128 7.40 -6.24 -8.17
C LEU A 128 8.66 -7.09 -8.30
N ARG A 129 8.93 -8.00 -7.35
CA ARG A 129 10.04 -8.96 -7.47
C ARG A 129 9.91 -9.84 -8.73
N ARG A 130 8.70 -10.34 -9.02
CA ARG A 130 8.46 -11.11 -10.27
C ARG A 130 8.63 -10.25 -11.52
N ALA A 131 8.39 -8.94 -11.42
CA ALA A 131 8.64 -7.97 -12.50
C ALA A 131 10.11 -7.52 -12.61
N GLY A 132 11.04 -8.12 -11.84
CA GLY A 132 12.47 -7.86 -11.92
C GLY A 132 13.01 -6.81 -10.97
N TRP A 133 12.18 -6.28 -10.04
CA TRP A 133 12.67 -5.37 -9.00
C TRP A 133 13.50 -6.12 -7.96
N LYS A 134 14.53 -5.47 -7.45
CA LYS A 134 15.36 -5.99 -6.36
C LYS A 134 14.71 -5.68 -5.03
N TYR A 135 14.48 -6.71 -4.23
CA TYR A 135 14.04 -6.55 -2.85
C TYR A 135 15.24 -6.26 -1.95
N GLU A 136 15.22 -5.15 -1.25
CA GLU A 136 16.31 -4.68 -0.37
C GLU A 136 16.04 -4.94 1.11
N GLY A 137 14.94 -5.62 1.42
CA GLY A 137 14.58 -5.95 2.80
C GLY A 137 13.51 -5.03 3.37
N VAL A 138 13.41 -5.04 4.71
CA VAL A 138 12.55 -4.14 5.47
C VAL A 138 13.34 -2.86 5.74
N GLY A 139 12.84 -1.73 5.23
CA GLY A 139 13.47 -0.42 5.44
C GLY A 139 13.22 0.14 6.83
N TRP A 140 12.00 -0.04 7.35
CA TRP A 140 11.61 0.34 8.72
C TRP A 140 10.32 -0.37 9.13
N THR A 141 9.92 -0.14 10.39
CA THR A 141 8.60 -0.51 10.88
C THR A 141 7.75 0.76 11.02
N ALA A 142 6.57 0.78 10.41
CA ALA A 142 5.59 1.85 10.58
C ALA A 142 4.53 1.44 11.62
N PRO A 143 3.90 2.35 12.36
CA PRO A 143 2.76 2.01 13.20
C PRO A 143 1.58 1.54 12.34
N ALA A 144 0.79 0.60 12.86
CA ALA A 144 -0.40 0.09 12.17
C ALA A 144 -1.46 1.19 11.95
N SER A 145 -1.45 2.22 12.80
CA SER A 145 -2.27 3.43 12.70
C SER A 145 -1.67 4.56 13.51
N SER A 146 -1.87 5.79 13.08
CA SER A 146 -1.55 7.01 13.83
C SER A 146 -2.40 8.17 13.29
N ARG A 147 -2.20 9.37 13.86
CA ARG A 147 -2.84 10.60 13.37
C ARG A 147 -2.16 11.20 12.15
N THR A 148 -0.96 10.73 11.81
CA THR A 148 -0.13 11.28 10.75
C THR A 148 -0.03 10.30 9.56
N PRO A 149 -0.95 10.38 8.58
CA PRO A 149 -0.88 9.54 7.38
C PRO A 149 0.29 9.94 6.49
N VAL A 150 0.91 8.96 5.83
CA VAL A 150 1.86 9.18 4.73
C VAL A 150 1.15 8.82 3.43
N TYR A 151 1.01 9.81 2.57
CA TYR A 151 0.30 9.71 1.30
C TYR A 151 1.20 9.16 0.20
N ARG A 152 0.66 8.32 -0.68
CA ARG A 152 1.34 7.80 -1.87
C ARG A 152 0.75 8.42 -3.13
N LEU A 153 1.62 8.91 -4.01
CA LEU A 153 1.28 9.52 -5.30
C LEU A 153 2.16 8.90 -6.39
N TYR A 154 1.63 8.89 -7.61
CA TYR A 154 2.29 8.33 -8.79
C TYR A 154 2.27 9.33 -9.95
N SER A 155 3.44 9.61 -10.54
CA SER A 155 3.60 10.54 -11.67
C SER A 155 3.33 9.91 -13.04
N GLY A 156 3.21 8.57 -13.10
CA GLY A 156 3.27 7.79 -14.34
C GLY A 156 4.61 7.07 -14.53
N THR A 157 5.67 7.54 -13.86
CA THR A 157 7.02 6.96 -13.93
C THR A 157 7.68 6.74 -12.58
N ASP A 158 7.28 7.48 -11.55
CA ASP A 158 7.89 7.46 -10.22
C ASP A 158 6.87 7.66 -9.12
N HIS A 159 7.11 7.09 -7.93
CA HIS A 159 6.26 7.27 -6.75
C HIS A 159 6.85 8.33 -5.81
N HIS A 160 5.96 9.12 -5.25
CA HIS A 160 6.29 10.08 -4.21
C HIS A 160 5.51 9.81 -2.93
N TYR A 161 6.15 10.03 -1.80
CA TYR A 161 5.56 9.81 -0.48
C TYR A 161 5.73 11.05 0.38
N THR A 162 4.66 11.47 1.05
CA THR A 162 4.71 12.64 1.91
C THR A 162 3.71 12.55 3.06
N ALA A 163 4.07 13.06 4.23
CA ALA A 163 3.15 13.28 5.35
C ALA A 163 2.42 14.64 5.25
N SER A 164 2.79 15.49 4.28
CA SER A 164 2.18 16.80 4.07
C SER A 164 0.94 16.70 3.17
N ALA A 165 -0.25 17.00 3.72
CA ALA A 165 -1.47 17.11 2.93
C ALA A 165 -1.38 18.22 1.87
N ALA A 166 -0.70 19.32 2.19
CA ALA A 166 -0.51 20.43 1.23
C ALA A 166 0.37 20.01 0.05
N GLU A 167 1.44 19.24 0.28
CA GLU A 167 2.29 18.70 -0.79
C GLU A 167 1.52 17.69 -1.64
N ARG A 168 0.76 16.77 -1.02
CA ARG A 168 -0.15 15.86 -1.75
C ARG A 168 -1.09 16.63 -2.67
N ASP A 169 -1.77 17.64 -2.16
CA ASP A 169 -2.77 18.41 -2.93
C ASP A 169 -2.12 19.22 -4.06
N MET A 170 -0.91 19.72 -3.84
CA MET A 170 -0.11 20.38 -4.87
C MET A 170 0.24 19.42 -6.00
N LEU A 171 0.73 18.22 -5.68
CA LEU A 171 1.08 17.20 -6.67
C LEU A 171 -0.14 16.70 -7.44
N VAL A 172 -1.30 16.51 -6.78
CA VAL A 172 -2.56 16.16 -7.46
C VAL A 172 -2.95 17.24 -8.47
N ARG A 173 -2.86 18.53 -8.11
CA ARG A 173 -3.10 19.64 -9.05
C ARG A 173 -2.09 19.68 -10.21
N ALA A 174 -0.87 19.18 -9.97
CA ALA A 174 0.16 19.04 -11.00
C ALA A 174 0.00 17.78 -11.88
N GLY A 175 -1.09 17.01 -11.70
CA GLY A 175 -1.42 15.84 -12.52
C GLY A 175 -0.95 14.50 -11.96
N TRP A 176 -0.39 14.46 -10.73
CA TRP A 176 -0.03 13.19 -10.08
C TRP A 176 -1.29 12.44 -9.62
N LYS A 177 -1.28 11.13 -9.80
CA LYS A 177 -2.34 10.26 -9.32
C LYS A 177 -2.18 10.02 -7.82
N TYR A 178 -3.18 10.39 -7.04
CA TYR A 178 -3.24 10.02 -5.63
C TYR A 178 -3.66 8.56 -5.47
N GLU A 179 -2.84 7.75 -4.81
CA GLU A 179 -3.07 6.32 -4.61
C GLU A 179 -3.55 5.96 -3.20
N GLY A 180 -3.75 6.96 -2.36
CA GLY A 180 -4.26 6.78 -1.00
C GLY A 180 -3.17 6.91 0.07
N VAL A 181 -3.52 6.51 1.30
CA VAL A 181 -2.57 6.43 2.41
C VAL A 181 -1.76 5.15 2.25
N GLY A 182 -0.45 5.28 2.11
CA GLY A 182 0.48 4.17 2.02
C GLY A 182 0.71 3.50 3.37
N TRP A 183 0.94 4.30 4.42
CA TRP A 183 1.17 3.89 5.81
C TRP A 183 0.97 5.09 6.75
N TYR A 184 1.40 4.94 8.00
CA TYR A 184 1.35 6.00 9.00
C TYR A 184 2.74 6.32 9.55
N SER A 185 2.98 7.59 9.88
CA SER A 185 4.15 8.02 10.62
C SER A 185 3.98 7.74 12.11
N ASP A 186 5.06 7.45 12.81
CA ASP A 186 5.03 7.36 14.27
C ASP A 186 4.84 8.74 14.90
N ASP A 187 3.71 8.94 15.60
CA ASP A 187 3.42 10.19 16.33
C ASP A 187 4.36 10.41 17.52
N ALA A 188 4.99 9.33 18.04
CA ALA A 188 6.01 9.42 19.09
C ALA A 188 7.40 9.84 18.55
N LYS A 189 7.55 9.91 17.22
CA LYS A 189 8.80 10.30 16.55
C LYS A 189 9.99 9.43 16.91
N GLY A 190 9.79 8.10 16.93
CA GLY A 190 10.81 7.12 17.32
C GLY A 190 12.02 7.14 16.39
N VAL A 191 11.87 6.63 15.16
CA VAL A 191 12.98 6.51 14.19
C VAL A 191 12.78 7.50 13.04
N PRO A 192 13.67 8.49 12.84
CA PRO A 192 13.54 9.44 11.72
C PRO A 192 13.80 8.78 10.37
N LEU A 193 12.95 9.07 9.38
CA LEU A 193 13.20 8.76 7.98
C LEU A 193 13.65 10.01 7.24
N TYR A 194 14.89 9.99 6.80
CA TYR A 194 15.50 11.07 6.03
C TYR A 194 15.01 11.03 4.59
N ARG A 195 14.63 12.17 4.05
CA ARG A 195 14.20 12.34 2.67
C ARG A 195 15.31 13.00 1.86
N GLN A 196 15.60 12.44 0.68
CA GLN A 196 16.55 12.98 -0.28
C GLN A 196 15.92 13.06 -1.67
N PHE A 197 16.21 14.12 -2.39
CA PHE A 197 15.80 14.34 -3.77
C PHE A 197 17.02 14.26 -4.68
N ASN A 198 16.91 13.55 -5.81
CA ASN A 198 17.95 13.49 -6.82
C ASN A 198 17.75 14.57 -7.89
N PRO A 199 18.48 15.69 -7.85
CA PRO A 199 18.42 16.72 -8.87
C PRO A 199 19.25 16.38 -10.11
N ASN A 200 20.07 15.31 -10.06
CA ASN A 200 21.03 14.99 -11.10
C ASN A 200 20.29 14.44 -12.33
N VAL A 201 20.15 15.24 -13.36
CA VAL A 201 19.64 14.82 -14.66
C VAL A 201 20.78 14.13 -15.42
N ASN A 202 20.60 12.87 -15.76
CA ASN A 202 21.51 12.14 -16.62
C ASN A 202 20.77 11.70 -17.90
N PRO A 203 20.56 12.61 -18.86
CA PRO A 203 19.88 12.27 -20.11
C PRO A 203 20.73 11.25 -20.88
N GLY A 204 20.18 10.09 -21.15
CA GLY A 204 20.87 9.01 -21.86
C GLY A 204 21.49 7.93 -20.98
N ALA A 205 21.46 8.05 -19.66
CA ALA A 205 21.76 6.92 -18.80
C ALA A 205 20.63 5.88 -18.86
N PRO A 206 20.96 4.58 -18.95
CA PRO A 206 19.94 3.53 -18.92
C PRO A 206 19.14 3.48 -17.61
N ARG A 207 19.60 4.20 -16.58
CA ARG A 207 18.99 4.31 -15.26
C ARG A 207 18.90 5.78 -14.86
N ASN A 208 17.85 6.44 -15.30
CA ASN A 208 17.62 7.83 -14.96
C ASN A 208 16.61 7.93 -13.82
N ASN A 209 17.11 8.01 -12.58
CA ASN A 209 16.31 8.31 -11.40
C ASN A 209 16.30 9.81 -11.06
N SER A 210 16.57 10.65 -12.03
CA SER A 210 16.47 12.10 -11.92
C SER A 210 15.04 12.51 -11.54
N GLY A 211 14.92 13.33 -10.52
CA GLY A 211 13.63 13.73 -9.98
C GLY A 211 13.03 12.76 -8.98
N SER A 212 13.65 11.60 -8.74
CA SER A 212 13.16 10.64 -7.75
C SER A 212 13.58 10.99 -6.33
N HIS A 213 12.86 10.42 -5.38
CA HIS A 213 13.16 10.54 -3.95
C HIS A 213 13.65 9.23 -3.36
N ASN A 214 14.57 9.32 -2.40
CA ASN A 214 14.94 8.23 -1.52
C ASN A 214 14.52 8.53 -0.08
N TYR A 215 14.13 7.49 0.66
CA TYR A 215 13.74 7.57 2.07
C TYR A 215 14.46 6.48 2.85
N THR A 216 15.16 6.86 3.91
CA THR A 216 15.98 5.92 4.68
C THR A 216 16.03 6.29 6.16
N THR A 217 16.13 5.27 7.02
CA THR A 217 16.45 5.44 8.44
C THR A 217 17.96 5.57 8.67
N SER A 218 18.78 5.22 7.66
CA SER A 218 20.23 5.25 7.75
C SER A 218 20.78 6.66 7.55
N ARG A 219 21.31 7.26 8.61
CA ARG A 219 22.03 8.54 8.51
C ARG A 219 23.25 8.43 7.60
N ALA A 220 23.94 7.30 7.60
CA ALA A 220 25.10 7.08 6.73
C ALA A 220 24.72 7.07 5.25
N GLU A 221 23.58 6.42 4.87
CA GLU A 221 23.06 6.45 3.52
C GLU A 221 22.65 7.87 3.12
N HIS A 222 21.92 8.59 3.99
CA HIS A 222 21.58 10.00 3.77
C HIS A 222 22.82 10.84 3.46
N ASP A 223 23.84 10.78 4.31
CA ASP A 223 25.04 11.58 4.16
C ASP A 223 25.85 11.18 2.92
N HIS A 224 25.82 9.89 2.53
CA HIS A 224 26.43 9.41 1.29
C HIS A 224 25.75 10.02 0.06
N LEU A 225 24.43 9.98 -0.01
CA LEU A 225 23.65 10.55 -1.12
C LEU A 225 23.83 12.05 -1.25
N VAL A 226 23.85 12.78 -0.12
CA VAL A 226 24.13 14.23 -0.11
C VAL A 226 25.52 14.53 -0.67
N ARG A 227 26.55 13.77 -0.27
CA ARG A 227 27.91 13.90 -0.86
C ARG A 227 27.94 13.53 -2.36
N ALA A 228 27.05 12.66 -2.82
CA ALA A 228 26.88 12.32 -4.24
C ALA A 228 26.07 13.36 -5.03
N GLY A 229 25.72 14.49 -4.43
CA GLY A 229 24.99 15.60 -5.08
C GLY A 229 23.47 15.55 -4.94
N TRP A 230 22.94 14.64 -4.14
CA TRP A 230 21.50 14.65 -3.83
C TRP A 230 21.18 15.78 -2.84
N ARG A 231 19.99 16.34 -2.95
CA ARG A 231 19.51 17.36 -2.01
C ARG A 231 18.86 16.69 -0.80
N GLY A 232 19.42 16.94 0.40
CA GLY A 232 18.78 16.55 1.66
C GLY A 232 17.56 17.44 1.92
N GLU A 233 16.40 16.83 2.16
CA GLU A 233 15.14 17.55 2.41
C GLU A 233 14.64 17.37 3.85
N GLY A 234 15.54 16.93 4.74
CA GLY A 234 15.23 16.75 6.16
C GLY A 234 14.52 15.42 6.46
N ILE A 235 13.67 15.44 7.49
CA ILE A 235 12.90 14.27 7.92
C ILE A 235 11.55 14.30 7.23
N GLY A 236 11.23 13.26 6.46
CA GLY A 236 9.94 13.11 5.80
C GLY A 236 8.83 12.67 6.76
N TRP A 237 9.12 11.67 7.60
CA TRP A 237 8.25 11.13 8.65
C TRP A 237 9.06 10.29 9.65
N TYR A 238 8.39 9.54 10.53
CA TYR A 238 9.02 8.69 11.53
C TYR A 238 8.52 7.26 11.45
N GLY A 239 9.42 6.28 11.60
CA GLY A 239 9.14 4.90 11.92
C GLY A 239 9.16 4.66 13.44
N MET A 240 8.86 3.41 13.81
CA MET A 240 8.93 2.92 15.18
C MET A 240 10.33 2.38 15.48
#